data_d6e72a9c9268136860214ad42aefb767
#
_entry.id   d6e72a9c9268136860214ad42aefb767
#
_cell.length_a   1.000
_cell.length_b   1.000
_cell.length_c   1.000
_cell.angle_alpha   90.00
_cell.angle_beta   90.00
_cell.angle_gamma   90.00
#
_symmetry.space_group_name_H-M   'P 1'
#
loop_
_entity.id
_entity.type
_entity.pdbx_description
1 polymer ?
#
loop_
_entity_poly.entity_id
_entity_poly.type
_entity_poly.pdbx_seq_one_letter_code
_entity_poly.pdbx_strand_id
1 'polypeptide(L)'
;KEASSRETRSTRVLRLFRTPFLSEEACETLVAKVNRKLSESSGNESLIGSIKTEQCFNVELTTSLSAEKMATLEWLLRETYEPDLFGEKTSLSGDIAPSVVEVGPRLAFQSAWSTNAVSICNSCGVPEVKRLERSRRFELFRADGTKMENQEVKVLFAKEVHDRMTECVFDEPLMSFSLDATIPEVYEVPILTEGRKALEKVDKELGLAFDDQDFDFYMQLFGEDIKRNPTNVELFDMAQSNSEHSRHWFFSGKLTVDGVPIEKSLFKMVKETIEGAPMHNSSISFKDNSSAIRGYECTPLRPVNAGESTSMQPRKVDYDLLLTAETHNFPSGVAPYPGAETGTGGRI
;
A
#
# COMPACT_ATOMS: atom_id res chain seq x y z
N LYS A 1 23.75 -11.73 31.75
CA LYS A 1 24.10 -10.43 32.33
C LYS A 1 24.84 -9.66 31.23
N GLU A 2 24.11 -8.83 30.54
CA GLU A 2 24.56 -7.56 29.96
C GLU A 2 23.33 -6.99 29.28
N ALA A 3 22.59 -6.20 30.04
CA ALA A 3 21.57 -5.34 29.48
C ALA A 3 22.31 -4.24 28.71
N SER A 4 22.41 -4.39 27.38
CA SER A 4 22.83 -3.32 26.51
C SER A 4 21.80 -2.21 26.60
N SER A 5 22.17 -1.12 27.26
CA SER A 5 21.47 0.15 27.21
C SER A 5 21.38 0.60 25.75
N ARG A 6 20.24 0.35 25.10
CA ARG A 6 19.90 1.04 23.86
C ARG A 6 19.73 2.52 24.20
N GLU A 7 20.77 3.31 23.94
CA GLU A 7 20.64 4.76 23.82
C GLU A 7 19.50 5.03 22.82
N THR A 8 18.41 5.58 23.30
CA THR A 8 17.36 6.16 22.48
C THR A 8 17.96 7.34 21.74
N ARG A 9 18.56 7.09 20.56
CA ARG A 9 18.88 8.16 19.62
C ARG A 9 17.57 8.86 19.27
N SER A 10 17.40 10.08 19.78
CA SER A 10 16.29 10.95 19.42
C SER A 10 16.34 11.20 17.90
N THR A 11 15.58 10.41 17.16
CA THR A 11 15.34 10.64 15.74
C THR A 11 14.48 11.89 15.65
N ARG A 12 14.96 12.91 14.96
CA ARG A 12 14.24 14.17 14.74
C ARG A 12 13.53 14.08 13.40
N VAL A 13 12.24 14.36 13.37
CA VAL A 13 11.51 14.56 12.12
C VAL A 13 11.62 16.04 11.73
N LEU A 14 12.25 16.28 10.57
CA LEU A 14 12.29 17.59 9.93
C LEU A 14 11.02 17.73 9.08
N ARG A 15 10.39 18.90 9.14
CA ARG A 15 9.21 19.22 8.35
C ARG A 15 9.51 20.31 7.35
N LEU A 16 9.22 20.06 6.07
CA LEU A 16 9.37 20.98 4.96
C LEU A 16 8.02 21.13 4.27
N PHE A 17 7.72 22.30 3.73
CA PHE A 17 6.38 22.62 3.28
C PHE A 17 6.38 23.16 1.85
N ARG A 18 5.35 22.83 1.10
CA ARG A 18 5.05 23.38 -0.22
C ARG A 18 3.58 23.82 -0.30
N THR A 19 3.34 25.01 -0.81
CA THR A 19 2.01 25.61 -0.89
C THR A 19 1.77 26.30 -2.24
N PRO A 20 0.56 26.25 -2.82
CA PRO A 20 -0.50 25.29 -2.53
C PRO A 20 -0.20 23.91 -3.15
N PHE A 21 -0.87 22.84 -2.72
CA PHE A 21 -0.79 21.56 -3.42
C PHE A 21 -2.02 21.25 -4.29
N LEU A 22 -3.13 21.96 -4.09
CA LEU A 22 -4.31 21.92 -4.94
C LEU A 22 -4.52 23.25 -5.64
N SER A 23 -5.01 23.21 -6.87
CA SER A 23 -5.47 24.40 -7.58
C SER A 23 -6.70 25.02 -6.91
N GLU A 24 -7.01 26.28 -7.18
CA GLU A 24 -8.22 26.95 -6.67
C GLU A 24 -9.49 26.20 -7.07
N GLU A 25 -9.62 25.77 -8.33
CA GLU A 25 -10.75 25.00 -8.82
C GLU A 25 -10.92 23.66 -8.09
N ALA A 26 -9.82 22.97 -7.78
CA ALA A 26 -9.84 21.73 -7.02
C ALA A 26 -10.28 21.98 -5.56
N CYS A 27 -9.86 23.08 -4.97
CA CYS A 27 -10.29 23.51 -3.63
C CYS A 27 -11.81 23.80 -3.60
N GLU A 28 -12.32 24.56 -4.57
CA GLU A 28 -13.75 24.87 -4.69
C GLU A 28 -14.59 23.58 -4.86
N THR A 29 -14.16 22.67 -5.73
CA THR A 29 -14.81 21.38 -5.96
C THR A 29 -14.87 20.54 -4.67
N LEU A 30 -13.77 20.49 -3.93
CA LEU A 30 -13.68 19.78 -2.66
C LEU A 30 -14.62 20.41 -1.60
N VAL A 31 -14.59 21.72 -1.47
CA VAL A 31 -15.48 22.46 -0.55
C VAL A 31 -16.95 22.21 -0.89
N ALA A 32 -17.33 22.27 -2.16
CA ALA A 32 -18.69 21.99 -2.59
C ALA A 32 -19.13 20.55 -2.26
N LYS A 33 -18.23 19.57 -2.47
CA LYS A 33 -18.46 18.15 -2.12
C LYS A 33 -18.70 17.97 -0.63
N VAL A 34 -17.86 18.56 0.22
CA VAL A 34 -17.97 18.45 1.68
C VAL A 34 -19.21 19.16 2.20
N ASN A 35 -19.48 20.37 1.71
CA ASN A 35 -20.65 21.16 2.12
C ASN A 35 -21.97 20.46 1.82
N ARG A 36 -22.08 19.72 0.71
CA ARG A 36 -23.26 18.92 0.42
C ARG A 36 -23.55 17.93 1.55
N LYS A 37 -22.51 17.22 2.03
CA LYS A 37 -22.65 16.26 3.14
C LYS A 37 -22.91 16.94 4.49
N LEU A 38 -22.31 18.10 4.72
CA LEU A 38 -22.58 18.91 5.92
C LEU A 38 -24.05 19.38 5.97
N SER A 39 -24.60 19.83 4.84
CA SER A 39 -26.00 20.25 4.76
C SER A 39 -26.98 19.13 5.06
N GLU A 40 -26.62 17.87 4.70
CA GLU A 40 -27.45 16.70 4.99
C GLU A 40 -27.41 16.31 6.48
N SER A 41 -26.32 16.63 7.20
CA SER A 41 -26.09 16.18 8.58
C SER A 41 -26.30 17.25 9.66
N SER A 42 -25.96 18.54 9.39
CA SER A 42 -25.81 19.56 10.46
C SER A 42 -26.45 20.93 10.13
N GLY A 43 -27.10 21.09 8.99
CA GLY A 43 -27.70 22.39 8.58
C GLY A 43 -26.66 23.39 8.06
N ASN A 44 -27.16 24.57 7.60
CA ASN A 44 -26.35 25.55 6.85
C ASN A 44 -25.33 26.36 7.67
N GLU A 45 -25.38 26.34 8.99
CA GLU A 45 -24.50 27.17 9.84
C GLU A 45 -23.05 26.68 9.94
N SER A 46 -22.79 25.47 9.49
CA SER A 46 -21.49 24.81 9.61
C SER A 46 -20.72 24.67 8.28
N LEU A 47 -21.10 25.47 7.26
CA LEU A 47 -20.49 25.33 5.93
C LEU A 47 -19.08 25.93 5.87
N ILE A 48 -18.23 25.27 5.09
CA ILE A 48 -16.88 25.74 4.77
C ILE A 48 -16.97 26.74 3.63
N GLY A 49 -16.40 27.93 3.81
CA GLY A 49 -16.33 28.97 2.77
C GLY A 49 -15.17 28.76 1.82
N SER A 50 -14.00 28.49 2.36
CA SER A 50 -12.78 28.24 1.56
C SER A 50 -11.78 27.38 2.33
N ILE A 51 -10.79 26.87 1.60
CA ILE A 51 -9.66 26.12 2.18
C ILE A 51 -8.33 26.64 1.63
N LYS A 52 -7.29 26.63 2.47
CA LYS A 52 -5.90 26.74 2.02
C LYS A 52 -5.25 25.37 2.11
N THR A 53 -4.35 25.07 1.18
CA THR A 53 -3.74 23.75 1.08
C THR A 53 -2.24 23.85 1.12
N GLU A 54 -1.60 22.90 1.79
CA GLU A 54 -0.16 22.79 1.93
C GLU A 54 0.24 21.33 1.95
N GLN A 55 1.30 20.98 1.26
CA GLN A 55 1.93 19.66 1.38
C GLN A 55 3.07 19.75 2.40
N CYS A 56 3.16 18.79 3.30
CA CYS A 56 4.24 18.67 4.26
C CYS A 56 5.07 17.41 3.94
N PHE A 57 6.38 17.59 3.89
CA PHE A 57 7.37 16.52 3.77
C PHE A 57 7.93 16.26 5.17
N ASN A 58 7.60 15.09 5.72
CA ASN A 58 8.06 14.63 7.02
C ASN A 58 9.31 13.77 6.82
N VAL A 59 10.48 14.25 7.26
CA VAL A 59 11.78 13.62 6.99
C VAL A 59 12.38 13.13 8.30
N GLU A 60 12.46 11.82 8.49
CA GLU A 60 13.17 11.20 9.62
C GLU A 60 14.67 11.12 9.30
N LEU A 61 15.46 11.71 10.15
CA LEU A 61 16.92 11.78 10.00
C LEU A 61 17.60 10.90 11.06
N THR A 62 18.63 10.18 10.64
CA THR A 62 19.52 9.43 11.55
C THR A 62 20.44 10.34 12.34
N THR A 63 20.86 11.48 11.72
CA THR A 63 21.71 12.52 12.31
C THR A 63 21.35 13.86 11.68
N SER A 64 21.80 14.96 12.26
CA SER A 64 21.62 16.30 11.69
C SER A 64 22.36 16.44 10.36
N LEU A 65 21.73 17.13 9.40
CA LEU A 65 22.32 17.41 8.11
C LEU A 65 23.31 18.58 8.18
N SER A 66 24.36 18.54 7.37
CA SER A 66 25.18 19.72 7.08
C SER A 66 24.39 20.71 6.20
N ALA A 67 24.81 21.97 6.16
CA ALA A 67 24.15 22.98 5.31
C ALA A 67 24.12 22.57 3.82
N GLU A 68 25.17 21.94 3.32
CA GLU A 68 25.25 21.43 1.94
C GLU A 68 24.22 20.31 1.69
N LYS A 69 24.14 19.35 2.60
CA LYS A 69 23.16 18.25 2.50
C LYS A 69 21.72 18.74 2.66
N MET A 70 21.50 19.74 3.51
CA MET A 70 20.19 20.37 3.64
C MET A 70 19.79 21.07 2.33
N ALA A 71 20.69 21.82 1.71
CA ALA A 71 20.45 22.45 0.43
C ALA A 71 20.16 21.42 -0.69
N THR A 72 20.84 20.26 -0.66
CA THR A 72 20.58 19.16 -1.59
C THR A 72 19.19 18.57 -1.36
N LEU A 73 18.80 18.30 -0.11
CA LEU A 73 17.47 17.80 0.23
C LEU A 73 16.36 18.76 -0.20
N GLU A 74 16.52 20.06 0.09
CA GLU A 74 15.58 21.08 -0.33
C GLU A 74 15.47 21.15 -1.86
N TRP A 75 16.58 21.08 -2.57
CA TRP A 75 16.61 21.07 -4.03
C TRP A 75 15.86 19.86 -4.60
N LEU A 76 15.98 18.68 -4.00
CA LEU A 76 15.27 17.48 -4.41
C LEU A 76 13.74 17.58 -4.20
N LEU A 77 13.31 18.28 -3.14
CA LEU A 77 11.90 18.33 -2.74
C LEU A 77 11.14 19.52 -3.29
N ARG A 78 11.82 20.64 -3.60
CA ARG A 78 11.16 21.90 -3.98
C ARG A 78 10.58 21.92 -5.38
N GLU A 79 10.89 20.93 -6.23
CA GLU A 79 10.52 20.86 -7.65
C GLU A 79 11.15 22.01 -8.49
N THR A 80 11.07 21.90 -9.81
CA THR A 80 11.61 22.90 -10.73
C THR A 80 10.62 24.01 -11.06
N TYR A 81 9.34 23.74 -10.91
CA TYR A 81 8.26 24.70 -11.11
C TYR A 81 7.91 25.39 -9.80
N GLU A 82 7.96 26.74 -9.78
CA GLU A 82 7.66 27.57 -8.61
C GLU A 82 8.45 27.16 -7.34
N PRO A 83 9.78 27.13 -7.40
CA PRO A 83 10.59 26.65 -6.27
C PRO A 83 10.48 27.54 -5.01
N ASP A 84 10.05 28.79 -5.15
CA ASP A 84 9.88 29.75 -4.06
C ASP A 84 8.64 29.44 -3.18
N LEU A 85 7.76 28.55 -3.63
CA LEU A 85 6.60 28.08 -2.86
C LEU A 85 6.94 26.94 -1.90
N PHE A 86 8.21 26.58 -1.79
CA PHE A 86 8.75 25.56 -0.89
C PHE A 86 9.62 26.18 0.20
N GLY A 87 9.57 25.67 1.42
CA GLY A 87 10.41 26.14 2.52
C GLY A 87 10.22 25.43 3.84
N GLU A 88 10.96 25.87 4.85
CA GLU A 88 10.94 25.30 6.21
C GLU A 88 9.74 25.77 7.06
N LYS A 89 9.03 26.80 6.61
CA LYS A 89 7.93 27.39 7.38
C LYS A 89 6.60 27.08 6.74
N THR A 90 5.65 26.65 7.57
CA THR A 90 4.26 26.49 7.12
C THR A 90 3.66 27.84 6.67
N SER A 91 2.88 27.80 5.60
CA SER A 91 2.08 28.92 5.11
C SER A 91 0.72 29.03 5.83
N LEU A 92 0.33 27.98 6.54
CA LEU A 92 -0.88 27.94 7.34
C LEU A 92 -0.66 28.56 8.71
N SER A 93 -1.71 28.65 9.52
CA SER A 93 -1.68 29.35 10.81
C SER A 93 -0.75 28.74 11.87
N GLY A 94 -0.19 27.58 11.60
CA GLY A 94 0.78 26.90 12.46
C GLY A 94 0.75 25.38 12.26
N ASP A 95 1.68 24.72 12.93
CA ASP A 95 1.77 23.24 12.88
C ASP A 95 0.58 22.56 13.57
N ILE A 96 0.07 23.18 14.64
CA ILE A 96 -1.09 22.69 15.40
C ILE A 96 -2.08 23.84 15.52
N ALA A 97 -2.77 24.18 14.44
CA ALA A 97 -3.85 25.14 14.51
C ALA A 97 -5.21 24.42 14.57
N PRO A 98 -6.15 24.87 15.42
CA PRO A 98 -7.46 24.23 15.52
C PRO A 98 -8.23 24.16 14.21
N SER A 99 -7.94 25.05 13.26
CA SER A 99 -8.53 25.11 11.92
C SER A 99 -7.84 24.22 10.88
N VAL A 100 -6.72 23.57 11.23
CA VAL A 100 -5.94 22.75 10.31
C VAL A 100 -6.30 21.27 10.47
N VAL A 101 -6.44 20.58 9.34
CA VAL A 101 -6.55 19.12 9.22
C VAL A 101 -5.33 18.63 8.48
N GLU A 102 -4.58 17.71 9.06
CA GLU A 102 -3.44 17.05 8.42
C GLU A 102 -3.74 15.57 8.22
N VAL A 103 -3.52 15.07 7.00
CA VAL A 103 -3.69 13.66 6.65
C VAL A 103 -2.45 13.15 5.94
N GLY A 104 -2.03 11.96 6.30
CA GLY A 104 -0.83 11.34 5.75
C GLY A 104 -0.83 9.83 5.87
N PRO A 105 0.19 9.16 5.35
CA PRO A 105 0.29 7.71 5.39
C PRO A 105 0.27 7.17 6.81
N ARG A 106 -0.39 6.04 7.01
CA ARG A 106 -0.33 5.30 8.27
C ARG A 106 1.12 4.93 8.59
N LEU A 107 1.49 5.01 9.85
CA LEU A 107 2.88 4.73 10.29
C LEU A 107 3.24 3.24 10.20
N ALA A 108 2.24 2.36 10.13
CA ALA A 108 2.43 0.90 10.10
C ALA A 108 3.18 0.40 8.85
N PHE A 109 3.24 1.19 7.79
CA PHE A 109 3.95 0.83 6.56
C PHE A 109 4.65 2.05 5.96
N GLN A 110 5.60 1.82 5.08
CA GLN A 110 6.27 2.84 4.29
C GLN A 110 5.63 2.91 2.91
N SER A 111 5.28 4.11 2.44
CA SER A 111 4.71 4.27 1.11
C SER A 111 5.73 3.96 0.01
N ALA A 112 5.28 3.50 -1.16
CA ALA A 112 6.15 3.28 -2.31
C ALA A 112 6.88 4.57 -2.75
N TRP A 113 6.20 5.72 -2.64
CA TRP A 113 6.83 7.02 -2.87
C TRP A 113 7.99 7.27 -1.89
N SER A 114 7.80 6.97 -0.61
CA SER A 114 8.84 7.12 0.42
C SER A 114 10.07 6.29 0.13
N THR A 115 9.89 5.04 -0.25
CA THR A 115 11.02 4.14 -0.59
C THR A 115 11.86 4.71 -1.73
N ASN A 116 11.21 5.20 -2.79
CA ASN A 116 11.90 5.83 -3.91
C ASN A 116 12.57 7.14 -3.50
N ALA A 117 11.89 8.00 -2.74
CA ALA A 117 12.42 9.27 -2.28
C ALA A 117 13.69 9.09 -1.41
N VAL A 118 13.67 8.12 -0.48
CA VAL A 118 14.84 7.77 0.33
C VAL A 118 15.99 7.25 -0.54
N SER A 119 15.70 6.40 -1.53
CA SER A 119 16.70 5.90 -2.48
C SER A 119 17.35 7.04 -3.27
N ILE A 120 16.55 8.01 -3.73
CA ILE A 120 17.05 9.21 -4.43
C ILE A 120 17.92 10.05 -3.51
N CYS A 121 17.49 10.33 -2.27
CA CYS A 121 18.28 11.06 -1.28
C CYS A 121 19.65 10.41 -1.05
N ASN A 122 19.66 9.08 -0.87
CA ASN A 122 20.90 8.31 -0.72
C ASN A 122 21.82 8.46 -1.93
N SER A 123 21.28 8.33 -3.14
CA SER A 123 22.03 8.47 -4.41
C SER A 123 22.56 9.89 -4.62
N CYS A 124 21.88 10.90 -4.08
CA CYS A 124 22.30 12.30 -4.13
C CYS A 124 23.20 12.73 -2.95
N GLY A 125 23.72 11.78 -2.16
CA GLY A 125 24.68 12.05 -1.09
C GLY A 125 24.05 12.49 0.24
N VAL A 126 22.75 12.20 0.47
CA VAL A 126 22.04 12.47 1.73
C VAL A 126 21.57 11.17 2.39
N PRO A 127 22.49 10.27 2.80
CA PRO A 127 22.15 8.97 3.38
C PRO A 127 21.58 9.06 4.80
N GLU A 128 21.56 10.23 5.41
CA GLU A 128 20.97 10.48 6.72
C GLU A 128 19.44 10.42 6.69
N VAL A 129 18.81 10.51 5.52
CA VAL A 129 17.36 10.35 5.36
C VAL A 129 17.01 8.88 5.53
N LYS A 130 16.37 8.56 6.65
CA LYS A 130 15.94 7.21 7.00
C LYS A 130 14.55 6.89 6.46
N ARG A 131 13.63 7.85 6.59
CA ARG A 131 12.27 7.79 6.06
C ARG A 131 11.80 9.17 5.66
N LEU A 132 11.01 9.25 4.60
CA LEU A 132 10.46 10.48 4.08
C LEU A 132 9.05 10.20 3.59
N GLU A 133 8.06 10.87 4.20
CA GLU A 133 6.66 10.72 3.82
C GLU A 133 6.03 12.08 3.55
N ARG A 134 5.01 12.09 2.70
CA ARG A 134 4.22 13.29 2.41
C ARG A 134 2.91 13.25 3.17
N SER A 135 2.57 14.35 3.84
CA SER A 135 1.23 14.61 4.34
C SER A 135 0.61 15.82 3.65
N ARG A 136 -0.71 15.88 3.67
CA ARG A 136 -1.50 16.96 3.08
C ARG A 136 -2.19 17.72 4.20
N ARG A 137 -2.07 19.04 4.19
CA ARG A 137 -2.58 19.93 5.22
C ARG A 137 -3.61 20.89 4.61
N PHE A 138 -4.70 21.04 5.30
CA PHE A 138 -5.83 21.85 4.90
C PHE A 138 -6.23 22.79 6.03
N GLU A 139 -6.19 24.10 5.81
CA GLU A 139 -6.75 25.08 6.73
C GLU A 139 -8.13 25.49 6.25
N LEU A 140 -9.11 25.35 7.13
CA LEU A 140 -10.52 25.55 6.81
C LEU A 140 -10.98 26.95 7.26
N PHE A 141 -11.77 27.62 6.41
CA PHE A 141 -12.33 28.94 6.68
C PHE A 141 -13.84 28.95 6.48
N ARG A 142 -14.55 29.78 7.25
CA ARG A 142 -15.96 30.09 7.04
C ARG A 142 -16.14 31.04 5.86
N ALA A 143 -17.40 31.26 5.45
CA ALA A 143 -17.73 32.18 4.37
C ALA A 143 -17.35 33.65 4.67
N ASP A 144 -17.29 34.02 5.95
CA ASP A 144 -16.84 35.33 6.41
C ASP A 144 -15.32 35.51 6.50
N GLY A 145 -14.58 34.47 6.11
CA GLY A 145 -13.12 34.44 6.15
C GLY A 145 -12.53 34.10 7.52
N THR A 146 -13.36 33.88 8.56
CA THR A 146 -12.86 33.42 9.86
C THR A 146 -12.49 31.94 9.83
N LYS A 147 -11.62 31.52 10.75
CA LYS A 147 -11.16 30.12 10.81
C LYS A 147 -12.27 29.17 11.26
N MET A 148 -12.36 28.03 10.61
CA MET A 148 -13.30 26.96 10.96
C MET A 148 -12.64 26.01 11.97
N GLU A 149 -13.04 26.13 13.24
CA GLU A 149 -12.49 25.34 14.35
C GLU A 149 -13.49 24.28 14.86
N ASN A 150 -14.64 24.14 14.19
CA ASN A 150 -15.65 23.16 14.58
C ASN A 150 -15.13 21.74 14.35
N GLN A 151 -15.07 20.94 15.41
CA GLN A 151 -14.50 19.59 15.39
C GLN A 151 -15.33 18.61 14.55
N GLU A 152 -16.66 18.74 14.51
CA GLU A 152 -17.52 17.87 13.70
C GLU A 152 -17.27 18.09 12.21
N VAL A 153 -17.10 19.37 11.80
CA VAL A 153 -16.77 19.75 10.43
C VAL A 153 -15.40 19.19 10.04
N LYS A 154 -14.39 19.30 10.92
CA LYS A 154 -13.06 18.77 10.68
C LYS A 154 -13.05 17.25 10.53
N VAL A 155 -13.78 16.53 11.38
CA VAL A 155 -13.90 15.06 11.29
C VAL A 155 -14.57 14.65 9.99
N LEU A 156 -15.63 15.35 9.57
CA LEU A 156 -16.29 15.05 8.31
C LEU A 156 -15.39 15.41 7.12
N PHE A 157 -14.73 16.57 7.17
CA PHE A 157 -13.76 16.97 6.14
C PHE A 157 -12.62 15.93 6.02
N ALA A 158 -12.04 15.52 7.13
CA ALA A 158 -10.98 14.52 7.16
C ALA A 158 -11.43 13.20 6.49
N LYS A 159 -12.66 12.75 6.75
CA LYS A 159 -13.21 11.53 6.10
C LYS A 159 -13.31 11.65 4.58
N GLU A 160 -13.44 12.86 4.04
CA GLU A 160 -13.57 13.09 2.61
C GLU A 160 -12.23 13.23 1.88
N VAL A 161 -11.16 13.57 2.61
CA VAL A 161 -9.86 13.87 2.02
C VAL A 161 -8.81 12.77 2.22
N HIS A 162 -9.05 11.78 3.09
CA HIS A 162 -8.09 10.70 3.31
C HIS A 162 -8.66 9.33 2.92
N ASP A 163 -7.78 8.49 2.42
CA ASP A 163 -8.07 7.07 2.24
C ASP A 163 -7.91 6.37 3.60
N ARG A 164 -9.05 5.87 4.13
CA ARG A 164 -9.12 5.21 5.43
C ARG A 164 -8.27 3.94 5.54
N MET A 165 -7.86 3.37 4.40
CA MET A 165 -7.06 2.15 4.35
C MET A 165 -5.56 2.45 4.46
N THR A 166 -5.09 3.47 3.74
CA THR A 166 -3.66 3.79 3.61
C THR A 166 -3.22 5.02 4.39
N GLU A 167 -4.16 5.87 4.78
CA GLU A 167 -3.89 7.15 5.44
C GLU A 167 -4.57 7.24 6.81
N CYS A 168 -4.12 8.18 7.61
CA CYS A 168 -4.74 8.57 8.88
C CYS A 168 -4.65 10.08 9.07
N VAL A 169 -5.46 10.60 9.99
CA VAL A 169 -5.37 11.98 10.44
C VAL A 169 -4.23 12.08 11.44
N PHE A 170 -3.41 13.12 11.32
CA PHE A 170 -2.38 13.46 12.29
C PHE A 170 -2.96 14.55 13.21
N ASP A 171 -3.28 14.18 14.45
CA ASP A 171 -3.80 15.11 15.46
C ASP A 171 -2.69 16.05 15.99
N GLU A 172 -1.45 15.61 15.88
CA GLU A 172 -0.24 16.34 16.25
C GLU A 172 0.81 16.24 15.13
N PRO A 173 1.76 17.19 15.06
CA PRO A 173 2.90 17.09 14.15
C PRO A 173 3.65 15.78 14.35
N LEU A 174 4.01 15.14 13.27
CA LEU A 174 4.72 13.88 13.34
C LEU A 174 6.12 14.07 13.94
N MET A 175 6.35 13.51 15.11
CA MET A 175 7.62 13.57 15.83
C MET A 175 8.48 12.33 15.61
N SER A 176 7.90 11.21 15.23
CA SER A 176 8.56 9.93 14.98
C SER A 176 7.73 9.07 14.04
N PHE A 177 8.38 8.27 13.22
CA PHE A 177 7.74 7.20 12.46
C PHE A 177 7.71 5.87 13.21
N SER A 178 8.27 5.82 14.41
CA SER A 178 8.22 4.63 15.24
C SER A 178 6.79 4.38 15.73
N LEU A 179 6.34 3.16 15.60
CA LEU A 179 5.15 2.67 16.29
C LEU A 179 5.61 1.99 17.58
N ASP A 180 4.98 2.33 18.68
CA ASP A 180 5.08 1.57 19.92
C ASP A 180 4.22 0.29 19.78
N ALA A 181 4.59 -0.55 18.80
CA ALA A 181 3.93 -1.82 18.59
C ALA A 181 4.48 -2.81 19.64
N THR A 182 3.61 -3.34 20.47
CA THR A 182 3.94 -4.49 21.29
C THR A 182 4.18 -5.67 20.35
N ILE A 183 5.39 -6.20 20.35
CA ILE A 183 5.71 -7.41 19.59
C ILE A 183 4.92 -8.56 20.23
N PRO A 184 4.04 -9.26 19.47
CA PRO A 184 3.33 -10.42 20.01
C PRO A 184 4.31 -11.47 20.52
N GLU A 185 3.94 -12.12 21.61
CA GLU A 185 4.75 -13.20 22.18
C GLU A 185 4.71 -14.43 21.27
N VAL A 186 5.88 -15.05 21.07
CA VAL A 186 5.99 -16.36 20.41
C VAL A 186 5.83 -17.42 21.48
N TYR A 187 4.84 -18.31 21.32
CA TYR A 187 4.57 -19.41 22.24
C TYR A 187 4.33 -20.72 21.52
N GLU A 188 4.58 -21.83 22.22
CA GLU A 188 4.27 -23.16 21.71
C GLU A 188 2.78 -23.49 21.90
N VAL A 189 2.17 -24.05 20.88
CA VAL A 189 0.79 -24.54 20.91
C VAL A 189 0.80 -26.01 21.32
N PRO A 190 0.24 -26.39 22.49
CA PRO A 190 0.49 -27.67 23.15
C PRO A 190 -0.30 -28.82 22.51
N ILE A 191 -0.08 -29.10 21.23
CA ILE A 191 -0.82 -30.17 20.51
C ILE A 191 -0.47 -31.58 20.97
N LEU A 192 0.76 -31.80 21.47
CA LEU A 192 1.15 -33.12 21.95
C LEU A 192 0.41 -33.56 23.21
N THR A 193 -0.10 -32.61 24.01
CA THR A 193 -0.80 -32.84 25.27
C THR A 193 -2.30 -32.60 25.17
N GLU A 194 -2.73 -31.59 24.43
CA GLU A 194 -4.14 -31.17 24.30
C GLU A 194 -4.79 -31.58 22.97
N GLY A 195 -3.97 -32.08 22.05
CA GLY A 195 -4.45 -32.56 20.74
C GLY A 195 -5.08 -31.45 19.90
N ARG A 196 -6.06 -31.83 19.09
CA ARG A 196 -6.78 -30.94 18.16
C ARG A 196 -7.37 -29.70 18.86
N LYS A 197 -7.76 -29.80 20.12
CA LYS A 197 -8.32 -28.65 20.88
C LYS A 197 -7.35 -27.47 20.97
N ALA A 198 -6.05 -27.72 21.06
CA ALA A 198 -5.05 -26.67 21.05
C ALA A 198 -5.00 -25.92 19.70
N LEU A 199 -5.15 -26.65 18.59
CA LEU A 199 -5.24 -26.07 17.25
C LEU A 199 -6.52 -25.25 17.07
N GLU A 200 -7.66 -25.78 17.48
CA GLU A 200 -8.95 -25.07 17.38
C GLU A 200 -8.96 -23.78 18.21
N LYS A 201 -8.26 -23.78 19.35
CA LYS A 201 -8.11 -22.59 20.18
C LYS A 201 -7.29 -21.52 19.49
N VAL A 202 -6.10 -21.85 18.97
CA VAL A 202 -5.21 -20.90 18.30
C VAL A 202 -5.81 -20.45 16.96
N ASP A 203 -6.50 -21.32 16.24
CA ASP A 203 -7.24 -20.99 15.02
C ASP A 203 -8.24 -19.85 15.28
N LYS A 204 -9.04 -20.01 16.34
CA LYS A 204 -10.02 -18.99 16.74
C LYS A 204 -9.37 -17.70 17.24
N GLU A 205 -8.26 -17.81 17.97
CA GLU A 205 -7.53 -16.67 18.55
C GLU A 205 -6.86 -15.81 17.45
N LEU A 206 -6.21 -16.46 16.49
CA LEU A 206 -5.47 -15.80 15.42
C LEU A 206 -6.25 -15.65 14.10
N GLY A 207 -7.44 -16.26 14.00
CA GLY A 207 -8.26 -16.22 12.79
C GLY A 207 -7.62 -16.94 11.60
N LEU A 208 -7.05 -18.13 11.82
CA LEU A 208 -6.28 -18.87 10.83
C LEU A 208 -7.17 -19.51 9.74
N ALA A 209 -8.45 -19.71 10.03
CA ALA A 209 -9.45 -20.28 9.13
C ALA A 209 -9.11 -21.71 8.66
N PHE A 210 -8.64 -22.56 9.58
CA PHE A 210 -8.41 -23.98 9.33
C PHE A 210 -9.72 -24.74 9.14
N ASP A 211 -9.74 -25.64 8.18
CA ASP A 211 -10.81 -26.64 8.02
C ASP A 211 -10.45 -27.97 8.69
N ASP A 212 -11.37 -28.95 8.62
CA ASP A 212 -11.16 -30.26 9.23
C ASP A 212 -9.95 -31.00 8.64
N GLN A 213 -9.65 -30.82 7.36
CA GLN A 213 -8.49 -31.43 6.70
C GLN A 213 -7.19 -30.77 7.17
N ASP A 214 -7.18 -29.47 7.37
CA ASP A 214 -6.04 -28.74 7.92
C ASP A 214 -5.74 -29.20 9.34
N PHE A 215 -6.77 -29.34 10.20
CA PHE A 215 -6.59 -29.86 11.54
C PHE A 215 -6.00 -31.28 11.56
N ASP A 216 -6.53 -32.17 10.76
CA ASP A 216 -6.02 -33.54 10.65
C ASP A 216 -4.59 -33.57 10.12
N PHE A 217 -4.28 -32.75 9.11
CA PHE A 217 -2.94 -32.62 8.56
C PHE A 217 -1.93 -32.10 9.59
N TYR A 218 -2.26 -31.04 10.32
CA TYR A 218 -1.34 -30.49 11.32
C TYR A 218 -1.19 -31.38 12.54
N MET A 219 -2.23 -32.11 12.93
CA MET A 219 -2.12 -33.13 13.97
C MET A 219 -1.19 -34.26 13.56
N GLN A 220 -1.26 -34.73 12.33
CA GLN A 220 -0.33 -35.73 11.81
C GLN A 220 1.09 -35.17 11.71
N LEU A 221 1.25 -34.02 11.07
CA LEU A 221 2.56 -33.39 10.83
C LEU A 221 3.34 -33.16 12.15
N PHE A 222 2.75 -32.47 13.10
CA PHE A 222 3.44 -32.11 14.33
C PHE A 222 3.37 -33.21 15.39
N GLY A 223 2.29 -33.98 15.44
CA GLY A 223 2.10 -35.03 16.43
C GLY A 223 2.85 -36.34 16.10
N GLU A 224 2.85 -36.74 14.82
CA GLU A 224 3.40 -38.04 14.41
C GLU A 224 4.71 -37.95 13.66
N ASP A 225 4.82 -37.00 12.70
CA ASP A 225 6.00 -36.91 11.83
C ASP A 225 7.12 -36.11 12.49
N ILE A 226 6.87 -34.88 12.95
CA ILE A 226 7.88 -33.98 13.55
C ILE A 226 8.02 -34.24 15.07
N LYS A 227 6.97 -34.65 15.75
CA LYS A 227 6.91 -34.98 17.19
C LYS A 227 7.33 -33.83 18.11
N ARG A 228 6.86 -32.63 17.83
CA ARG A 228 6.98 -31.47 18.69
C ARG A 228 5.75 -30.57 18.59
N ASN A 229 5.60 -29.68 19.54
CA ASN A 229 4.62 -28.61 19.45
C ASN A 229 5.02 -27.62 18.37
N PRO A 230 4.06 -27.13 17.55
CA PRO A 230 4.29 -25.94 16.71
C PRO A 230 4.27 -24.67 17.56
N THR A 231 4.88 -23.61 17.04
CA THR A 231 4.66 -22.26 17.55
C THR A 231 3.42 -21.61 16.90
N ASN A 232 2.85 -20.61 17.57
CA ASN A 232 1.79 -19.79 17.01
C ASN A 232 2.21 -19.15 15.68
N VAL A 233 3.49 -18.75 15.54
CA VAL A 233 4.05 -18.17 14.31
C VAL A 233 4.09 -19.18 13.18
N GLU A 234 4.55 -20.41 13.45
CA GLU A 234 4.56 -21.48 12.43
C GLU A 234 3.14 -21.76 11.91
N LEU A 235 2.16 -21.88 12.81
CA LEU A 235 0.77 -22.09 12.38
C LEU A 235 0.21 -20.90 11.59
N PHE A 236 0.56 -19.68 11.98
CA PHE A 236 0.17 -18.48 11.25
C PHE A 236 0.79 -18.47 9.85
N ASP A 237 2.08 -18.72 9.71
CA ASP A 237 2.77 -18.75 8.41
C ASP A 237 2.22 -19.86 7.50
N MET A 238 1.92 -21.03 8.07
CA MET A 238 1.31 -22.14 7.32
C MET A 238 -0.11 -21.79 6.85
N ALA A 239 -0.93 -21.15 7.70
CA ALA A 239 -2.24 -20.64 7.32
C ALA A 239 -2.17 -19.61 6.19
N GLN A 240 -1.22 -18.67 6.26
CA GLN A 240 -1.01 -17.68 5.19
C GLN A 240 -0.51 -18.32 3.89
N SER A 241 0.32 -19.36 3.99
CA SER A 241 0.80 -20.12 2.83
C SER A 241 -0.29 -20.93 2.16
N ASN A 242 -1.29 -21.39 2.92
CA ASN A 242 -2.48 -22.07 2.43
C ASN A 242 -3.53 -21.09 1.86
N SER A 243 -3.06 -20.07 1.20
CA SER A 243 -3.85 -19.03 0.57
C SER A 243 -4.64 -19.60 -0.61
N GLU A 244 -5.85 -19.07 -0.84
CA GLU A 244 -6.66 -19.42 -2.03
C GLU A 244 -6.05 -18.91 -3.34
N HIS A 245 -5.00 -18.14 -3.22
CA HIS A 245 -4.28 -17.62 -4.35
C HIS A 245 -3.51 -18.73 -5.04
N SER A 246 -3.79 -18.92 -6.33
CA SER A 246 -3.13 -19.94 -7.14
C SER A 246 -3.43 -21.42 -6.73
N ARG A 247 -4.58 -21.67 -6.18
CA ARG A 247 -5.04 -23.06 -5.91
C ARG A 247 -5.36 -23.80 -7.21
N HIS A 248 -4.34 -24.06 -8.01
CA HIS A 248 -4.48 -24.76 -9.29
C HIS A 248 -5.12 -26.15 -9.14
N TRP A 249 -4.92 -26.83 -8.02
CA TRP A 249 -5.54 -28.12 -7.73
C TRP A 249 -7.07 -28.04 -7.60
N PHE A 250 -7.65 -26.94 -7.13
CA PHE A 250 -9.11 -26.76 -7.11
C PHE A 250 -9.68 -26.75 -8.52
N PHE A 251 -9.05 -26.01 -9.42
CA PHE A 251 -9.46 -25.96 -10.82
C PHE A 251 -9.19 -27.29 -11.55
N SER A 252 -8.24 -28.10 -11.08
CA SER A 252 -7.91 -29.41 -11.60
C SER A 252 -8.60 -30.56 -10.83
N GLY A 253 -9.30 -30.23 -9.75
CA GLY A 253 -9.97 -31.18 -8.89
C GLY A 253 -11.17 -31.88 -9.55
N LYS A 254 -11.64 -32.96 -8.91
CA LYS A 254 -12.88 -33.65 -9.30
C LYS A 254 -14.08 -32.80 -8.88
N LEU A 255 -14.95 -32.52 -9.82
CA LEU A 255 -16.14 -31.70 -9.61
C LEU A 255 -17.39 -32.62 -9.56
N THR A 256 -18.23 -32.39 -8.55
CA THR A 256 -19.55 -33.02 -8.45
C THR A 256 -20.60 -31.92 -8.33
N VAL A 257 -21.57 -31.92 -9.25
CA VAL A 257 -22.65 -30.93 -9.27
C VAL A 257 -23.96 -31.65 -9.06
N ASP A 258 -24.73 -31.30 -8.05
CA ASP A 258 -26.01 -31.92 -7.67
C ASP A 258 -25.93 -33.45 -7.55
N GLY A 259 -24.83 -33.95 -7.00
CA GLY A 259 -24.56 -35.36 -6.83
C GLY A 259 -24.07 -36.09 -8.08
N VAL A 260 -23.92 -35.41 -9.21
CA VAL A 260 -23.43 -35.98 -10.47
C VAL A 260 -21.95 -35.64 -10.66
N PRO A 261 -21.07 -36.65 -10.76
CA PRO A 261 -19.66 -36.42 -11.05
C PRO A 261 -19.50 -35.82 -12.46
N ILE A 262 -18.71 -34.76 -12.56
CA ILE A 262 -18.34 -34.13 -13.82
C ILE A 262 -16.98 -34.74 -14.28
N GLU A 263 -16.97 -35.28 -15.49
CA GLU A 263 -15.79 -35.97 -16.04
C GLU A 263 -14.56 -35.11 -16.18
N LYS A 264 -14.75 -33.81 -16.48
CA LYS A 264 -13.66 -32.86 -16.73
C LYS A 264 -13.53 -31.86 -15.60
N SER A 265 -12.31 -31.60 -15.17
CA SER A 265 -12.04 -30.50 -14.25
C SER A 265 -12.28 -29.14 -14.94
N LEU A 266 -12.55 -28.10 -14.15
CA LEU A 266 -12.72 -26.73 -14.67
C LEU A 266 -11.52 -26.28 -15.51
N PHE A 267 -10.31 -26.60 -15.05
CA PHE A 267 -9.09 -26.24 -15.78
C PHE A 267 -8.99 -26.95 -17.15
N LYS A 268 -9.41 -28.20 -17.22
CA LYS A 268 -9.48 -28.95 -18.49
C LYS A 268 -10.50 -28.34 -19.44
N MET A 269 -11.67 -27.95 -18.95
CA MET A 269 -12.69 -27.28 -19.76
C MET A 269 -12.16 -25.97 -20.35
N VAL A 270 -11.46 -25.16 -19.57
CA VAL A 270 -10.87 -23.92 -20.05
C VAL A 270 -9.78 -24.18 -21.11
N LYS A 271 -8.91 -25.16 -20.88
CA LYS A 271 -7.86 -25.52 -21.87
C LYS A 271 -8.43 -25.99 -23.20
N GLU A 272 -9.47 -26.80 -23.15
CA GLU A 272 -10.13 -27.33 -24.36
C GLU A 272 -10.75 -26.25 -25.26
N THR A 273 -11.04 -25.06 -24.73
CA THR A 273 -11.51 -23.93 -25.57
C THR A 273 -10.46 -23.48 -26.56
N ILE A 274 -9.19 -23.62 -26.24
CA ILE A 274 -8.07 -23.32 -27.16
C ILE A 274 -7.76 -24.54 -28.04
N GLU A 275 -7.67 -25.74 -27.43
CA GLU A 275 -7.35 -26.97 -28.16
C GLU A 275 -8.40 -27.32 -29.23
N GLY A 276 -9.68 -27.03 -28.97
CA GLY A 276 -10.78 -27.26 -29.91
C GLY A 276 -11.01 -26.14 -30.93
N ALA A 277 -10.32 -25.00 -30.82
CA ALA A 277 -10.49 -23.90 -31.73
C ALA A 277 -9.65 -24.11 -33.01
N PRO A 278 -10.28 -24.13 -34.21
CA PRO A 278 -9.54 -24.33 -35.46
C PRO A 278 -8.56 -23.22 -35.77
N MET A 279 -8.81 -22.02 -35.23
CA MET A 279 -7.88 -20.88 -35.24
C MET A 279 -7.95 -20.15 -33.90
N HIS A 280 -6.80 -19.87 -33.33
CA HIS A 280 -6.66 -18.99 -32.18
C HIS A 280 -5.43 -18.12 -32.29
N ASN A 281 -5.46 -16.93 -31.67
CA ASN A 281 -4.35 -15.98 -31.69
C ASN A 281 -3.37 -16.15 -30.51
N SER A 282 -3.58 -17.14 -29.65
CA SER A 282 -2.70 -17.39 -28.51
C SER A 282 -1.34 -17.87 -28.98
N SER A 283 -0.28 -17.12 -28.69
CA SER A 283 1.11 -17.54 -28.90
C SER A 283 1.71 -18.13 -27.61
N ILE A 284 1.28 -17.63 -26.44
CA ILE A 284 1.64 -18.19 -25.14
C ILE A 284 0.37 -18.31 -24.29
N SER A 285 0.08 -19.52 -23.78
CA SER A 285 -1.02 -19.78 -22.87
C SER A 285 -0.71 -20.96 -21.96
N PHE A 286 -1.15 -20.90 -20.70
CA PHE A 286 -1.03 -21.94 -19.68
C PHE A 286 0.41 -22.43 -19.39
N LYS A 287 1.41 -21.61 -19.60
CA LYS A 287 2.83 -21.93 -19.38
C LYS A 287 3.50 -21.07 -18.34
N ASP A 288 2.95 -19.89 -18.05
CA ASP A 288 3.50 -18.91 -17.14
C ASP A 288 2.40 -17.97 -16.63
N ASN A 289 2.76 -17.06 -15.73
CA ASN A 289 1.88 -16.00 -15.21
C ASN A 289 1.53 -14.92 -16.25
N SER A 290 2.06 -15.04 -17.43
CA SER A 290 1.73 -14.19 -18.56
C SER A 290 1.16 -14.99 -19.72
N SER A 291 0.35 -14.34 -20.53
CA SER A 291 -0.13 -14.86 -21.80
C SER A 291 0.24 -13.91 -22.92
N ALA A 292 0.33 -14.43 -24.14
CA ALA A 292 0.56 -13.62 -25.31
C ALA A 292 -0.38 -14.01 -26.46
N ILE A 293 -0.85 -13.02 -27.17
CA ILE A 293 -1.58 -13.18 -28.43
C ILE A 293 -0.76 -12.59 -29.56
N ARG A 294 -0.87 -13.20 -30.74
CA ARG A 294 -0.23 -12.68 -31.94
C ARG A 294 -0.75 -11.29 -32.25
N GLY A 295 0.17 -10.39 -32.46
CA GLY A 295 -0.13 -9.02 -32.82
C GLY A 295 0.03 -8.77 -34.31
N TYR A 296 0.60 -7.64 -34.65
CA TYR A 296 0.72 -7.16 -36.02
C TYR A 296 2.13 -6.69 -36.34
N GLU A 297 2.50 -6.76 -37.61
CA GLU A 297 3.66 -6.03 -38.13
C GLU A 297 3.44 -4.53 -37.96
N CYS A 298 4.37 -3.87 -37.29
CA CYS A 298 4.37 -2.42 -37.12
C CYS A 298 5.77 -1.85 -37.32
N THR A 299 5.86 -0.53 -37.45
CA THR A 299 7.13 0.15 -37.73
C THR A 299 7.42 1.19 -36.66
N PRO A 300 7.73 0.77 -35.42
CA PRO A 300 8.10 1.68 -34.35
C PRO A 300 9.49 2.26 -34.57
N LEU A 301 9.76 3.37 -33.86
CA LEU A 301 11.11 3.91 -33.71
C LEU A 301 11.88 3.01 -32.73
N ARG A 302 13.03 2.52 -33.18
CA ARG A 302 13.92 1.71 -32.35
C ARG A 302 15.35 2.23 -32.40
N PRO A 303 16.13 2.04 -31.30
CA PRO A 303 17.56 2.31 -31.33
C PRO A 303 18.27 1.56 -32.47
N VAL A 304 19.23 2.19 -33.11
CA VAL A 304 20.05 1.54 -34.15
C VAL A 304 20.80 0.37 -33.56
N ASN A 305 21.44 0.57 -32.41
CA ASN A 305 22.16 -0.48 -31.65
C ASN A 305 21.44 -0.77 -30.34
N ALA A 306 21.34 -2.05 -29.97
CA ALA A 306 20.83 -2.46 -28.68
C ALA A 306 21.91 -2.27 -27.60
N GLY A 307 21.51 -1.77 -26.43
CA GLY A 307 22.41 -1.61 -25.27
C GLY A 307 23.30 -0.37 -25.30
N GLU A 308 23.16 0.49 -26.29
CA GLU A 308 23.93 1.73 -26.43
C GLU A 308 23.01 2.93 -26.65
N SER A 309 23.48 4.11 -26.24
CA SER A 309 22.81 5.38 -26.59
C SER A 309 23.05 5.68 -28.06
N THR A 310 22.03 5.47 -28.90
CA THR A 310 22.12 5.69 -30.35
C THR A 310 20.89 6.45 -30.86
N SER A 311 20.98 6.89 -32.11
CA SER A 311 19.81 7.46 -32.80
C SER A 311 18.70 6.45 -32.94
N MET A 312 17.46 6.93 -33.01
CA MET A 312 16.26 6.13 -33.27
C MET A 312 15.97 6.08 -34.75
N GLN A 313 15.56 4.92 -35.25
CA GLN A 313 15.11 4.76 -36.66
C GLN A 313 13.84 3.91 -36.73
N PRO A 314 12.99 4.10 -37.76
CA PRO A 314 11.88 3.22 -38.05
C PRO A 314 12.38 1.80 -38.38
N ARG A 315 11.84 0.79 -37.72
CA ARG A 315 12.19 -0.61 -37.99
C ARG A 315 10.94 -1.47 -38.00
N LYS A 316 10.74 -2.24 -39.08
CA LYS A 316 9.67 -3.24 -39.13
C LYS A 316 9.92 -4.35 -38.12
N VAL A 317 8.92 -4.63 -37.32
CA VAL A 317 8.93 -5.71 -36.30
C VAL A 317 7.53 -6.28 -36.14
N ASP A 318 7.46 -7.56 -35.85
CA ASP A 318 6.24 -8.22 -35.37
C ASP A 318 6.17 -8.10 -33.87
N TYR A 319 5.07 -7.58 -33.36
CA TYR A 319 4.82 -7.53 -31.93
C TYR A 319 3.70 -8.48 -31.54
N ASP A 320 3.96 -9.30 -30.55
CA ASP A 320 2.91 -9.98 -29.81
C ASP A 320 2.43 -9.11 -28.64
N LEU A 321 1.14 -9.18 -28.33
CA LEU A 321 0.56 -8.48 -27.20
C LEU A 321 0.68 -9.37 -25.96
N LEU A 322 1.46 -8.93 -25.00
CA LEU A 322 1.56 -9.58 -23.70
C LEU A 322 0.44 -9.11 -22.79
N LEU A 323 -0.18 -10.09 -22.14
CA LEU A 323 -1.17 -9.88 -21.07
C LEU A 323 -0.64 -10.54 -19.81
N THR A 324 -0.46 -9.77 -18.77
CA THR A 324 -0.17 -10.26 -17.45
C THR A 324 -1.26 -9.78 -16.50
N ALA A 325 -1.79 -10.69 -15.72
CA ALA A 325 -2.76 -10.39 -14.67
C ALA A 325 -2.32 -11.09 -13.41
N GLU A 326 -2.23 -10.35 -12.33
CA GLU A 326 -2.09 -10.89 -11.00
C GLU A 326 -3.33 -10.59 -10.19
N THR A 327 -3.83 -11.61 -9.54
CA THR A 327 -4.92 -11.48 -8.59
C THR A 327 -4.39 -11.79 -7.20
N HIS A 328 -4.81 -10.98 -6.23
CA HIS A 328 -4.54 -11.23 -4.83
C HIS A 328 -5.84 -11.62 -4.14
N ASN A 329 -5.77 -12.34 -3.02
CA ASN A 329 -6.93 -12.91 -2.35
C ASN A 329 -8.00 -11.87 -2.02
N PHE A 330 -7.55 -10.64 -1.73
CA PHE A 330 -8.45 -9.54 -1.46
C PHE A 330 -8.33 -8.47 -2.54
N PRO A 331 -9.43 -8.12 -3.22
CA PRO A 331 -9.45 -6.96 -4.09
C PRO A 331 -9.01 -5.71 -3.34
N SER A 332 -8.18 -4.88 -3.96
CA SER A 332 -7.67 -3.65 -3.33
C SER A 332 -8.76 -2.71 -2.84
N GLY A 333 -9.94 -2.76 -3.46
CA GLY A 333 -11.10 -1.98 -3.03
C GLY A 333 -11.82 -2.52 -1.77
N VAL A 334 -11.53 -3.75 -1.37
CA VAL A 334 -12.14 -4.41 -0.19
C VAL A 334 -11.13 -4.45 0.96
N ALA A 335 -9.93 -4.92 0.69
CA ALA A 335 -8.83 -4.98 1.65
C ALA A 335 -7.50 -4.77 0.92
N PRO A 336 -6.97 -3.55 0.85
CA PRO A 336 -5.76 -3.22 0.07
C PRO A 336 -4.48 -3.81 0.69
N TYR A 337 -4.54 -4.19 1.94
CA TYR A 337 -3.49 -4.96 2.61
C TYR A 337 -3.79 -6.44 2.46
N PRO A 338 -3.34 -7.30 3.12
CA PRO A 338 -2.70 -8.58 2.87
C PRO A 338 -2.68 -8.99 1.36
N GLY A 339 -1.59 -8.77 0.72
CA GLY A 339 -1.28 -9.24 -0.64
C GLY A 339 -1.57 -8.27 -1.79
N ALA A 340 -2.50 -7.33 -1.66
CA ALA A 340 -2.80 -6.37 -2.73
C ALA A 340 -1.62 -5.43 -3.02
N GLU A 341 -0.91 -4.98 -1.99
CA GLU A 341 0.29 -4.15 -2.12
C GLU A 341 1.44 -4.90 -2.79
N THR A 342 1.60 -6.20 -2.54
CA THR A 342 2.61 -7.05 -3.17
C THR A 342 2.41 -7.10 -4.67
N GLY A 343 1.17 -7.28 -5.15
CA GLY A 343 0.85 -7.26 -6.57
C GLY A 343 1.07 -5.90 -7.21
N THR A 344 0.71 -4.83 -6.52
CA THR A 344 0.94 -3.47 -7.00
C THR A 344 2.43 -3.16 -7.07
N GLY A 345 3.20 -3.47 -6.02
CA GLY A 345 4.64 -3.25 -5.98
C GLY A 345 5.41 -4.07 -7.00
N GLY A 346 4.99 -5.29 -7.28
CA GLY A 346 5.60 -6.14 -8.31
C GLY A 346 5.34 -5.68 -9.75
N ARG A 347 4.40 -4.74 -9.97
CA ARG A 347 4.06 -4.22 -11.31
C ARG A 347 4.63 -2.84 -11.60
N ILE A 348 4.96 -2.08 -10.57
CA ILE A 348 5.62 -0.78 -10.69
C ILE A 348 7.12 -0.98 -10.83
#